data_cbf5a71f3adb56deb69787b3a2068dd7
#
_entry.id   cbf5a71f3adb56deb69787b3a2068dd7
#
_cell.length_a   1.000
_cell.length_b   1.000
_cell.length_c   1.000
_cell.angle_alpha   90.00
_cell.angle_beta   90.00
_cell.angle_gamma   90.00
#
_symmetry.space_group_name_H-M   'P 1'
#
loop_
_entity.id
_entity.type
_entity.pdbx_description
1 polymer ?
#
loop_
_entity_poly.entity_id
_entity_poly.type
_entity_poly.pdbx_seq_one_letter_code
_entity_poly.pdbx_strand_id
1 'polypeptide(L)'
;KDKVLHTVTDRIGFRTVEVKPKDGVYINGVKMRFKGVNRHSHWPTTGRTTNKQLSINDVKLMKEMNMNAVRMSHYPPDKHFLEVCDSLGMYVIDELCAWQYPPYDTKVGTILVGEMLKRDLNRPSIIFWANGNEGGFNFDLDPLFPQYDPQKRAVLHPWALSGNINTVHYIKYNSGIGNMFHGRDIFMPTEILHGLYDGGHGAGLDDYWNLMLSNPLSAGMFLWDFTDQAVVREDKNGFYDTDKDHGADGIVGPYRKKEGSFFTIKEIWSPIHLPEHYLTPGWDGRFEIENRYAFTNANACNYTYRLAKINSLAQKTIQSVSGKIASPDIRPGERGYLQL
;
A
#
# COMPACT_ATOMS: atom_id res chain seq x y z
N LYS A 1 3.65 27.96 -43.27
CA LYS A 1 4.49 27.97 -42.01
C LYS A 1 3.56 27.51 -40.89
N ASP A 2 3.81 26.34 -40.38
CA ASP A 2 2.97 25.68 -39.35
C ASP A 2 3.13 26.43 -38.03
N LYS A 3 2.06 27.07 -37.60
CA LYS A 3 1.97 27.74 -36.31
C LYS A 3 1.55 26.66 -35.28
N VAL A 4 2.35 26.44 -34.27
CA VAL A 4 1.95 25.59 -33.14
C VAL A 4 0.72 26.22 -32.45
N LEU A 5 -0.39 25.51 -32.44
CA LEU A 5 -1.64 25.97 -31.85
C LEU A 5 -1.80 25.55 -30.38
N HIS A 6 -1.24 24.41 -30.03
CA HIS A 6 -1.31 23.86 -28.68
C HIS A 6 -0.16 22.89 -28.42
N THR A 7 0.33 22.84 -27.18
CA THR A 7 1.35 21.89 -26.73
C THR A 7 0.84 21.15 -25.51
N VAL A 8 0.96 19.82 -25.51
CA VAL A 8 0.65 18.95 -24.35
C VAL A 8 1.95 18.32 -23.90
N THR A 9 2.22 18.36 -22.60
CA THR A 9 3.37 17.69 -21.98
C THR A 9 2.85 16.61 -21.05
N ASP A 10 3.36 15.40 -21.18
CA ASP A 10 3.11 14.29 -20.25
C ASP A 10 4.43 13.69 -19.78
N ARG A 11 4.41 13.09 -18.57
CA ARG A 11 5.55 12.34 -18.02
C ARG A 11 5.34 10.88 -18.25
N ILE A 12 6.39 10.21 -18.71
CA ILE A 12 6.43 8.75 -18.86
C ILE A 12 7.59 8.20 -18.04
N GLY A 13 7.54 6.92 -17.71
CA GLY A 13 8.63 6.23 -17.03
C GLY A 13 8.80 4.81 -17.57
N PHE A 14 10.00 4.28 -17.43
CA PHE A 14 10.34 2.94 -17.87
C PHE A 14 10.61 2.04 -16.67
N ARG A 15 10.04 0.86 -16.67
CA ARG A 15 10.27 -0.21 -15.72
C ARG A 15 9.85 -1.54 -16.31
N THR A 16 10.32 -2.64 -15.76
CA THR A 16 9.75 -3.96 -16.00
C THR A 16 8.82 -4.35 -14.86
N VAL A 17 7.73 -5.04 -15.18
CA VAL A 17 6.85 -5.71 -14.21
C VAL A 17 6.66 -7.14 -14.70
N GLU A 18 7.03 -8.09 -13.88
CA GLU A 18 6.97 -9.51 -14.21
C GLU A 18 6.25 -10.27 -13.10
N VAL A 19 5.24 -11.06 -13.48
CA VAL A 19 4.67 -12.07 -12.59
C VAL A 19 5.26 -13.41 -13.00
N LYS A 20 6.08 -14.00 -12.12
CA LYS A 20 6.68 -15.32 -12.33
C LYS A 20 5.84 -16.35 -11.59
N PRO A 21 5.04 -17.18 -12.31
CA PRO A 21 4.15 -18.14 -11.66
C PRO A 21 4.89 -19.03 -10.68
N LYS A 22 4.31 -19.27 -9.51
CA LYS A 22 4.89 -20.08 -8.42
C LYS A 22 6.21 -19.54 -7.84
N ASP A 23 6.47 -18.26 -8.04
CA ASP A 23 7.66 -17.59 -7.51
C ASP A 23 7.30 -16.23 -6.90
N GLY A 24 6.94 -15.21 -7.71
CA GLY A 24 6.66 -13.89 -7.16
C GLY A 24 6.41 -12.82 -8.21
N VAL A 25 6.25 -11.59 -7.71
CA VAL A 25 6.14 -10.37 -8.51
C VAL A 25 7.49 -9.66 -8.51
N TYR A 26 7.95 -9.26 -9.69
CA TYR A 26 9.26 -8.62 -9.88
C TYR A 26 9.09 -7.25 -10.52
N ILE A 27 9.81 -6.26 -10.01
CA ILE A 27 9.93 -4.93 -10.60
C ILE A 27 11.42 -4.65 -10.83
N ASN A 28 11.78 -4.34 -12.07
CA ASN A 28 13.19 -4.14 -12.48
C ASN A 28 14.10 -5.30 -12.03
N GLY A 29 13.62 -6.52 -12.12
CA GLY A 29 14.35 -7.73 -11.74
C GLY A 29 14.44 -8.02 -10.24
N VAL A 30 13.88 -7.15 -9.39
CA VAL A 30 13.86 -7.33 -7.93
C VAL A 30 12.51 -7.88 -7.49
N LYS A 31 12.53 -8.95 -6.69
CA LYS A 31 11.34 -9.55 -6.11
C LYS A 31 10.71 -8.60 -5.08
N MET A 32 9.43 -8.32 -5.26
CA MET A 32 8.73 -7.34 -4.45
C MET A 32 7.82 -7.97 -3.39
N ARG A 33 7.71 -7.27 -2.27
CA ARG A 33 6.63 -7.42 -1.29
C ARG A 33 5.95 -6.08 -1.10
N PHE A 34 4.66 -6.04 -1.41
CA PHE A 34 3.88 -4.81 -1.31
C PHE A 34 3.41 -4.59 0.12
N LYS A 35 3.69 -3.41 0.62
CA LYS A 35 3.17 -2.83 1.86
C LYS A 35 2.10 -1.85 1.42
N GLY A 36 0.91 -2.38 1.17
CA GLY A 36 -0.14 -1.68 0.46
C GLY A 36 -1.28 -1.22 1.35
N VAL A 37 -2.06 -0.30 0.82
CA VAL A 37 -3.30 0.15 1.43
C VAL A 37 -4.35 0.41 0.36
N ASN A 38 -5.62 0.19 0.70
CA ASN A 38 -6.75 0.60 -0.12
C ASN A 38 -7.06 2.07 0.10
N ARG A 39 -7.48 2.79 -0.94
CA ARG A 39 -7.79 4.20 -0.83
C ARG A 39 -9.04 4.58 -1.61
N HIS A 40 -9.99 5.17 -0.92
CA HIS A 40 -11.08 5.92 -1.52
C HIS A 40 -10.67 7.36 -1.84
N SER A 41 -11.15 7.90 -2.99
CA SER A 41 -11.06 9.33 -3.28
C SER A 41 -12.11 10.06 -2.47
N HIS A 42 -11.70 10.69 -1.36
CA HIS A 42 -12.63 11.26 -0.40
C HIS A 42 -12.04 12.45 0.37
N TRP A 43 -12.89 13.44 0.63
CA TRP A 43 -12.63 14.55 1.55
C TRP A 43 -13.94 14.98 2.25
N PRO A 44 -13.95 15.25 3.55
CA PRO A 44 -15.19 15.44 4.31
C PRO A 44 -16.15 16.51 3.81
N THR A 45 -15.61 17.61 3.28
CA THR A 45 -16.44 18.74 2.84
C THR A 45 -16.75 18.74 1.34
N THR A 46 -16.09 17.87 0.54
CA THR A 46 -16.26 17.85 -0.92
C THR A 46 -16.62 16.45 -1.44
N GLY A 47 -16.78 15.47 -0.54
CA GLY A 47 -17.06 14.09 -0.88
C GLY A 47 -15.97 13.53 -1.79
N ARG A 48 -16.34 13.02 -2.96
CA ARG A 48 -15.40 12.42 -3.93
C ARG A 48 -14.61 13.41 -4.77
N THR A 49 -14.90 14.70 -4.68
CA THR A 49 -14.12 15.74 -5.38
C THR A 49 -12.83 16.00 -4.62
N THR A 50 -11.72 15.65 -5.22
CA THR A 50 -10.38 15.80 -4.65
C THR A 50 -9.51 16.75 -5.46
N ASN A 51 -8.31 17.02 -4.99
CA ASN A 51 -7.36 17.89 -5.68
C ASN A 51 -5.93 17.38 -5.55
N LYS A 52 -5.02 17.94 -6.35
CA LYS A 52 -3.63 17.51 -6.40
C LYS A 52 -2.90 17.65 -5.06
N GLN A 53 -3.20 18.70 -4.27
CA GLN A 53 -2.57 18.90 -2.96
C GLN A 53 -2.98 17.80 -1.98
N LEU A 54 -4.25 17.41 -1.98
CA LEU A 54 -4.71 16.28 -1.17
C LEU A 54 -4.01 14.99 -1.58
N SER A 55 -3.87 14.73 -2.89
CA SER A 55 -3.14 13.57 -3.40
C SER A 55 -1.68 13.54 -2.93
N ILE A 56 -0.99 14.69 -2.94
CA ILE A 56 0.38 14.81 -2.42
C ILE A 56 0.43 14.48 -0.92
N ASN A 57 -0.52 14.99 -0.16
CA ASN A 57 -0.58 14.73 1.29
C ASN A 57 -0.86 13.26 1.58
N ASP A 58 -1.81 12.64 0.88
CA ASP A 58 -2.16 11.22 1.04
C ASP A 58 -0.95 10.33 0.75
N VAL A 59 -0.30 10.50 -0.40
CA VAL A 59 0.87 9.69 -0.76
C VAL A 59 2.04 9.91 0.20
N LYS A 60 2.27 11.14 0.67
CA LYS A 60 3.29 11.41 1.69
C LYS A 60 3.00 10.71 3.02
N LEU A 61 1.75 10.69 3.47
CA LEU A 61 1.34 9.96 4.68
C LEU A 61 1.53 8.46 4.52
N MET A 62 1.14 7.89 3.38
CA MET A 62 1.38 6.48 3.07
C MET A 62 2.88 6.16 3.12
N LYS A 63 3.73 6.98 2.51
CA LYS A 63 5.18 6.80 2.56
C LYS A 63 5.76 6.99 3.96
N GLU A 64 5.20 7.86 4.78
CA GLU A 64 5.60 8.01 6.19
C GLU A 64 5.29 6.74 7.02
N MET A 65 4.26 5.97 6.63
CA MET A 65 3.97 4.64 7.18
C MET A 65 4.81 3.52 6.54
N ASN A 66 5.81 3.85 5.72
CA ASN A 66 6.64 2.90 4.97
C ASN A 66 5.88 2.07 3.92
N MET A 67 4.72 2.54 3.49
CA MET A 67 3.97 1.93 2.40
C MET A 67 4.66 2.18 1.06
N ASN A 68 4.56 1.19 0.16
CA ASN A 68 5.10 1.27 -1.20
C ASN A 68 4.04 1.05 -2.29
N ALA A 69 2.81 0.71 -1.90
CA ALA A 69 1.73 0.43 -2.85
C ALA A 69 0.38 0.94 -2.37
N VAL A 70 -0.51 1.21 -3.33
CA VAL A 70 -1.90 1.60 -3.08
C VAL A 70 -2.82 0.93 -4.10
N ARG A 71 -3.96 0.43 -3.63
CA ARG A 71 -5.05 -0.03 -4.49
C ARG A 71 -6.14 1.02 -4.54
N MET A 72 -6.59 1.29 -5.75
CA MET A 72 -7.65 2.27 -6.00
C MET A 72 -9.01 1.60 -5.86
N SER A 73 -9.46 1.46 -4.64
CA SER A 73 -10.75 0.87 -4.30
C SER A 73 -11.88 1.90 -4.48
N HIS A 74 -12.95 1.67 -5.21
CA HIS A 74 -13.17 0.57 -6.19
C HIS A 74 -13.45 1.21 -7.55
N TYR A 75 -12.59 2.08 -8.02
CA TYR A 75 -12.75 2.88 -9.25
C TYR A 75 -11.44 3.58 -9.62
N PRO A 76 -11.23 3.93 -10.91
CA PRO A 76 -10.06 4.68 -11.32
C PRO A 76 -9.96 6.02 -10.58
N PRO A 77 -8.78 6.39 -10.07
CA PRO A 77 -8.59 7.64 -9.32
C PRO A 77 -8.55 8.85 -10.24
N ASP A 78 -8.53 10.04 -9.65
CA ASP A 78 -8.20 11.26 -10.36
C ASP A 78 -6.80 11.17 -11.01
N LYS A 79 -6.64 11.72 -12.21
CA LYS A 79 -5.36 11.74 -12.95
C LYS A 79 -4.21 12.28 -12.10
N HIS A 80 -4.46 13.36 -11.34
CA HIS A 80 -3.44 13.96 -10.49
C HIS A 80 -2.95 13.02 -9.37
N PHE A 81 -3.75 12.04 -8.92
CA PHE A 81 -3.30 11.06 -7.94
C PHE A 81 -2.25 10.12 -8.54
N LEU A 82 -2.48 9.63 -9.76
CA LEU A 82 -1.50 8.80 -10.49
C LEU A 82 -0.22 9.58 -10.79
N GLU A 83 -0.32 10.84 -11.19
CA GLU A 83 0.84 11.72 -11.39
C GLU A 83 1.68 11.88 -10.11
N VAL A 84 1.03 11.94 -8.96
CA VAL A 84 1.70 12.01 -7.66
C VAL A 84 2.35 10.68 -7.31
N CYS A 85 1.67 9.54 -7.57
CA CYS A 85 2.24 8.21 -7.40
C CYS A 85 3.48 8.01 -8.28
N ASP A 86 3.45 8.44 -9.55
CA ASP A 86 4.60 8.44 -10.45
C ASP A 86 5.77 9.27 -9.88
N SER A 87 5.47 10.44 -9.33
CA SER A 87 6.48 11.40 -8.88
C SER A 87 7.11 11.02 -7.54
N LEU A 88 6.34 10.46 -6.62
CA LEU A 88 6.77 10.12 -5.26
C LEU A 88 7.15 8.64 -5.10
N GLY A 89 6.95 7.81 -6.13
CA GLY A 89 7.31 6.40 -6.12
C GLY A 89 6.36 5.55 -5.27
N MET A 90 5.09 5.45 -5.68
CA MET A 90 4.07 4.58 -5.10
C MET A 90 3.53 3.65 -6.18
N TYR A 91 3.58 2.34 -5.97
CA TYR A 91 3.00 1.38 -6.90
C TYR A 91 1.46 1.38 -6.80
N VAL A 92 0.79 1.16 -7.92
CA VAL A 92 -0.67 1.28 -8.01
C VAL A 92 -1.28 0.01 -8.59
N ILE A 93 -2.36 -0.46 -7.98
CA ILE A 93 -3.38 -1.29 -8.61
C ILE A 93 -4.51 -0.36 -9.03
N ASP A 94 -4.67 -0.15 -10.33
CA ASP A 94 -5.77 0.65 -10.87
C ASP A 94 -6.96 -0.23 -11.18
N GLU A 95 -8.16 0.19 -10.78
CA GLU A 95 -9.32 -0.68 -10.72
C GLU A 95 -10.49 -0.15 -11.54
N LEU A 96 -11.07 -1.04 -12.36
CA LEU A 96 -12.33 -0.78 -13.03
C LEU A 96 -13.44 -0.70 -11.98
N CYS A 97 -14.27 0.33 -12.06
CA CYS A 97 -15.38 0.55 -11.14
C CYS A 97 -16.45 -0.54 -11.27
N ALA A 98 -16.33 -1.61 -10.52
CA ALA A 98 -17.31 -2.70 -10.42
C ALA A 98 -17.22 -3.32 -9.02
N TRP A 99 -18.23 -3.09 -8.19
CA TRP A 99 -18.25 -3.55 -6.80
C TRP A 99 -19.33 -4.59 -6.57
N GLN A 100 -18.92 -5.82 -6.25
CA GLN A 100 -19.79 -6.98 -6.02
C GLN A 100 -20.72 -7.33 -7.23
N TYR A 101 -21.53 -8.37 -7.04
CA TYR A 101 -22.51 -8.82 -8.01
C TYR A 101 -23.74 -7.88 -8.04
N PRO A 102 -24.35 -7.62 -9.21
CA PRO A 102 -24.02 -8.15 -10.53
C PRO A 102 -22.83 -7.42 -11.18
N PRO A 103 -22.05 -8.12 -12.05
CA PRO A 103 -21.01 -7.48 -12.84
C PRO A 103 -21.62 -6.48 -13.84
N TYR A 104 -20.80 -5.59 -14.36
CA TYR A 104 -21.20 -4.70 -15.43
C TYR A 104 -21.71 -5.45 -16.65
N ASP A 105 -22.70 -4.85 -17.33
CA ASP A 105 -23.02 -5.17 -18.72
C ASP A 105 -21.77 -5.08 -19.60
N THR A 106 -21.54 -6.11 -20.43
CA THR A 106 -20.33 -6.23 -21.26
C THR A 106 -20.15 -5.02 -22.20
N LYS A 107 -21.26 -4.48 -22.76
CA LYS A 107 -21.19 -3.32 -23.66
C LYS A 107 -20.71 -2.06 -22.93
N VAL A 108 -21.26 -1.79 -21.76
CA VAL A 108 -20.84 -0.65 -20.91
C VAL A 108 -19.42 -0.88 -20.41
N GLY A 109 -19.12 -2.05 -19.90
CA GLY A 109 -17.79 -2.41 -19.41
C GLY A 109 -16.69 -2.27 -20.46
N THR A 110 -16.97 -2.65 -21.71
CA THR A 110 -16.03 -2.47 -22.83
C THR A 110 -15.63 -1.01 -23.03
N ILE A 111 -16.58 -0.09 -22.92
CA ILE A 111 -16.30 1.36 -23.02
C ILE A 111 -15.43 1.80 -21.83
N LEU A 112 -15.81 1.43 -20.61
CA LEU A 112 -15.13 1.86 -19.40
C LEU A 112 -13.69 1.33 -19.31
N VAL A 113 -13.46 0.06 -19.67
CA VAL A 113 -12.09 -0.50 -19.75
C VAL A 113 -11.25 0.29 -20.75
N GLY A 114 -11.80 0.55 -21.95
CA GLY A 114 -11.11 1.30 -22.99
C GLY A 114 -10.76 2.73 -22.55
N GLU A 115 -11.63 3.41 -21.84
CA GLU A 115 -11.40 4.76 -21.33
C GLU A 115 -10.35 4.79 -20.23
N MET A 116 -10.46 3.90 -19.23
CA MET A 116 -9.50 3.75 -18.16
C MET A 116 -8.09 3.48 -18.70
N LEU A 117 -7.95 2.47 -19.53
CA LEU A 117 -6.65 2.07 -20.06
C LEU A 117 -6.03 3.16 -20.96
N LYS A 118 -6.81 3.78 -21.86
CA LYS A 118 -6.30 4.88 -22.70
C LYS A 118 -5.84 6.07 -21.89
N ARG A 119 -6.50 6.38 -20.79
CA ARG A 119 -6.13 7.48 -19.91
C ARG A 119 -4.84 7.18 -19.14
N ASP A 120 -4.68 5.93 -18.63
CA ASP A 120 -3.71 5.63 -17.58
C ASP A 120 -2.56 4.71 -18.01
N LEU A 121 -2.59 4.18 -19.24
CA LEU A 121 -1.58 3.19 -19.72
C LEU A 121 -0.12 3.67 -19.58
N ASN A 122 0.14 4.96 -19.67
CA ASN A 122 1.47 5.55 -19.60
C ASN A 122 1.97 5.81 -18.16
N ARG A 123 1.17 5.48 -17.14
CA ARG A 123 1.57 5.67 -15.74
C ARG A 123 2.52 4.57 -15.28
N PRO A 124 3.81 4.88 -15.01
CA PRO A 124 4.77 3.88 -14.57
C PRO A 124 4.48 3.33 -13.16
N SER A 125 3.75 4.05 -12.34
CA SER A 125 3.29 3.58 -11.04
C SER A 125 2.31 2.41 -11.12
N ILE A 126 1.48 2.32 -12.16
CA ILE A 126 0.53 1.22 -12.31
C ILE A 126 1.27 -0.06 -12.65
N ILE A 127 1.14 -1.07 -11.77
CA ILE A 127 1.77 -2.38 -11.90
C ILE A 127 0.76 -3.49 -12.20
N PHE A 128 -0.49 -3.30 -11.80
CA PHE A 128 -1.60 -4.21 -12.07
C PHE A 128 -2.84 -3.42 -12.47
N TRP A 129 -3.67 -4.08 -13.26
CA TRP A 129 -5.06 -3.70 -13.48
C TRP A 129 -5.95 -4.59 -12.62
N ALA A 130 -7.10 -4.10 -12.18
CA ALA A 130 -8.12 -4.90 -11.53
C ALA A 130 -9.45 -4.78 -12.28
N ASN A 131 -10.08 -5.92 -12.54
CA ASN A 131 -11.39 -6.00 -13.17
C ASN A 131 -12.48 -6.13 -12.10
N GLY A 132 -12.79 -5.00 -11.43
CA GLY A 132 -13.82 -4.96 -10.40
C GLY A 132 -13.38 -5.50 -9.03
N ASN A 133 -14.36 -5.71 -8.15
CA ASN A 133 -14.18 -6.13 -6.77
C ASN A 133 -15.22 -7.20 -6.39
N GLU A 134 -14.83 -8.15 -5.52
CA GLU A 134 -15.68 -9.09 -4.75
C GLU A 134 -16.86 -9.71 -5.55
N GLY A 135 -16.56 -10.26 -6.73
CA GLY A 135 -17.56 -10.90 -7.59
C GLY A 135 -18.18 -9.96 -8.63
N GLY A 136 -17.85 -8.67 -8.63
CA GLY A 136 -18.26 -7.72 -9.68
C GLY A 136 -17.50 -7.88 -11.01
N PHE A 137 -16.71 -8.95 -11.15
CA PHE A 137 -15.89 -9.18 -12.34
C PHE A 137 -16.75 -9.62 -13.52
N ASN A 138 -16.64 -8.93 -14.63
CA ASN A 138 -17.13 -9.42 -15.91
C ASN A 138 -15.95 -10.01 -16.71
N PHE A 139 -15.87 -11.33 -16.76
CA PHE A 139 -14.76 -12.04 -17.40
C PHE A 139 -14.68 -11.79 -18.93
N ASP A 140 -15.77 -11.39 -19.58
CA ASP A 140 -15.76 -11.01 -20.99
C ASP A 140 -14.90 -9.76 -21.25
N LEU A 141 -14.61 -8.98 -20.21
CA LEU A 141 -13.77 -7.79 -20.30
C LEU A 141 -12.27 -8.08 -20.20
N ASP A 142 -11.86 -9.22 -19.63
CA ASP A 142 -10.45 -9.58 -19.44
C ASP A 142 -9.60 -9.50 -20.71
N PRO A 143 -10.08 -10.00 -21.88
CA PRO A 143 -9.32 -9.91 -23.11
C PRO A 143 -9.06 -8.50 -23.62
N LEU A 144 -9.81 -7.51 -23.15
CA LEU A 144 -9.64 -6.10 -23.55
C LEU A 144 -8.40 -5.48 -22.95
N PHE A 145 -8.04 -5.86 -21.72
CA PHE A 145 -6.87 -5.29 -21.04
C PHE A 145 -5.58 -5.45 -21.86
N PRO A 146 -5.18 -6.66 -22.29
CA PRO A 146 -3.98 -6.83 -23.12
C PRO A 146 -4.12 -6.28 -24.54
N GLN A 147 -5.33 -5.97 -25.03
CA GLN A 147 -5.53 -5.29 -26.30
C GLN A 147 -5.15 -3.82 -26.24
N TYR A 148 -5.49 -3.14 -25.13
CA TYR A 148 -5.18 -1.73 -24.92
C TYR A 148 -3.83 -1.50 -24.24
N ASP A 149 -3.36 -2.43 -23.40
CA ASP A 149 -2.09 -2.32 -22.67
C ASP A 149 -0.94 -3.05 -23.40
N PRO A 150 -0.06 -2.35 -24.10
CA PRO A 150 1.08 -2.97 -24.78
C PRO A 150 2.08 -3.65 -23.82
N GLN A 151 2.06 -3.28 -22.53
CA GLN A 151 2.89 -3.90 -21.50
C GLN A 151 2.28 -5.22 -20.99
N LYS A 152 1.02 -5.50 -21.30
CA LYS A 152 0.29 -6.71 -20.90
C LYS A 152 0.38 -6.97 -19.40
N ARG A 153 0.23 -5.91 -18.59
CA ARG A 153 0.21 -6.03 -17.14
C ARG A 153 -0.88 -7.00 -16.71
N ALA A 154 -0.64 -7.75 -15.65
CA ALA A 154 -1.59 -8.72 -15.15
C ALA A 154 -2.90 -8.05 -14.70
N VAL A 155 -4.01 -8.75 -14.96
CA VAL A 155 -5.37 -8.36 -14.54
C VAL A 155 -5.72 -9.16 -13.31
N LEU A 156 -6.04 -8.47 -12.23
CA LEU A 156 -6.48 -9.06 -10.98
C LEU A 156 -8.01 -9.09 -10.90
N HIS A 157 -8.51 -10.10 -10.20
CA HIS A 157 -9.89 -10.18 -9.74
C HIS A 157 -9.89 -10.15 -8.21
N PRO A 158 -9.89 -8.94 -7.59
CA PRO A 158 -9.80 -8.80 -6.14
C PRO A 158 -10.80 -9.67 -5.38
N TRP A 159 -10.28 -10.47 -4.49
CA TRP A 159 -10.63 -11.61 -3.68
C TRP A 159 -10.43 -13.00 -4.36
N ALA A 160 -10.16 -13.08 -5.63
CA ALA A 160 -10.06 -14.35 -6.36
C ALA A 160 -8.63 -14.66 -6.82
N LEU A 161 -8.41 -15.87 -7.32
CA LEU A 161 -7.19 -16.25 -8.02
C LEU A 161 -7.28 -15.80 -9.48
N SER A 162 -6.39 -14.91 -9.88
CA SER A 162 -6.28 -14.41 -11.26
C SER A 162 -4.83 -14.01 -11.55
N GLY A 163 -4.42 -14.07 -12.80
CA GLY A 163 -3.06 -13.68 -13.18
C GLY A 163 -1.93 -14.41 -12.42
N ASN A 164 -2.17 -15.63 -11.93
CA ASN A 164 -1.30 -16.42 -11.05
C ASN A 164 -1.10 -15.83 -9.64
N ILE A 165 -1.96 -14.91 -9.21
CA ILE A 165 -1.94 -14.29 -7.90
C ILE A 165 -3.27 -14.54 -7.21
N ASN A 166 -3.22 -15.08 -6.00
CA ASN A 166 -4.36 -15.21 -5.12
C ASN A 166 -4.51 -13.90 -4.32
N THR A 167 -5.63 -13.20 -4.54
CA THR A 167 -5.91 -11.88 -3.96
C THR A 167 -6.98 -11.92 -2.89
N VAL A 168 -7.20 -13.08 -2.27
CA VAL A 168 -8.24 -13.32 -1.26
C VAL A 168 -8.35 -12.19 -0.25
N HIS A 169 -9.59 -11.83 0.11
CA HIS A 169 -9.86 -10.82 1.12
C HIS A 169 -10.02 -11.42 2.51
N TYR A 170 -9.64 -10.67 3.55
CA TYR A 170 -9.90 -10.91 4.97
C TYR A 170 -9.60 -12.34 5.46
N ILE A 171 -8.39 -12.80 5.15
CA ILE A 171 -7.95 -14.12 5.59
C ILE A 171 -7.86 -14.14 7.12
N LYS A 172 -8.53 -15.10 7.71
CA LYS A 172 -8.43 -15.33 9.15
C LYS A 172 -7.12 -16.02 9.49
N TYR A 173 -6.40 -15.48 10.45
CA TYR A 173 -5.09 -15.98 10.89
C TYR A 173 -5.13 -17.48 11.23
N ASN A 174 -6.15 -17.91 11.96
CA ASN A 174 -6.24 -19.30 12.45
C ASN A 174 -6.78 -20.32 11.43
N SER A 175 -7.50 -19.90 10.39
CA SER A 175 -8.20 -20.84 9.49
C SER A 175 -7.95 -20.63 8.01
N GLY A 176 -7.59 -19.44 7.57
CA GLY A 176 -7.41 -19.12 6.16
C GLY A 176 -5.96 -19.15 5.70
N ILE A 177 -5.05 -18.80 6.61
CA ILE A 177 -3.65 -18.66 6.30
C ILE A 177 -2.96 -19.97 5.92
N GLY A 178 -3.45 -21.09 6.46
CA GLY A 178 -2.95 -22.43 6.13
C GLY A 178 -3.11 -22.74 4.63
N ASN A 179 -4.21 -22.33 4.01
CA ASN A 179 -4.43 -22.52 2.58
C ASN A 179 -3.42 -21.77 1.72
N MET A 180 -2.96 -20.61 2.18
CA MET A 180 -1.91 -19.86 1.49
C MET A 180 -0.54 -20.48 1.71
N PHE A 181 -0.24 -20.92 2.94
CA PHE A 181 1.03 -21.55 3.29
C PHE A 181 1.29 -22.85 2.54
N HIS A 182 0.23 -23.62 2.31
CA HIS A 182 0.28 -24.88 1.56
C HIS A 182 -0.09 -24.71 0.10
N GLY A 183 -0.48 -23.50 -0.31
CA GLY A 183 -0.76 -23.13 -1.69
C GLY A 183 0.48 -23.14 -2.57
N ARG A 184 0.25 -23.15 -3.86
CA ARG A 184 1.31 -23.11 -4.88
C ARG A 184 1.29 -21.82 -5.69
N ASP A 185 0.39 -20.90 -5.36
CA ASP A 185 0.20 -19.66 -6.07
C ASP A 185 0.86 -18.52 -5.30
N ILE A 186 1.25 -17.49 -6.02
CA ILE A 186 1.61 -16.22 -5.40
C ILE A 186 0.38 -15.72 -4.65
N PHE A 187 0.54 -15.23 -3.44
CA PHE A 187 -0.56 -14.64 -2.71
C PHE A 187 -0.27 -13.20 -2.30
N MET A 188 -1.30 -12.37 -2.47
CA MET A 188 -1.25 -10.94 -2.21
C MET A 188 -2.68 -10.47 -1.88
N PRO A 189 -3.14 -10.64 -0.64
CA PRO A 189 -4.45 -10.13 -0.24
C PRO A 189 -4.62 -8.67 -0.63
N THR A 190 -5.64 -8.38 -1.43
CA THR A 190 -5.94 -7.02 -1.86
C THR A 190 -6.81 -6.25 -0.87
N GLU A 191 -7.38 -6.96 0.12
CA GLU A 191 -7.97 -6.39 1.33
C GLU A 191 -7.71 -7.30 2.51
N ILE A 192 -7.21 -6.74 3.61
CA ILE A 192 -6.93 -7.47 4.85
C ILE A 192 -6.90 -6.51 6.05
N LEU A 193 -7.15 -7.04 7.24
CA LEU A 193 -7.15 -6.29 8.50
C LEU A 193 -8.08 -5.06 8.42
N HIS A 194 -9.36 -5.34 8.21
CA HIS A 194 -10.41 -4.32 8.17
C HIS A 194 -10.45 -3.53 9.48
N GLY A 195 -10.34 -2.20 9.40
CA GLY A 195 -10.23 -1.33 10.56
C GLY A 195 -11.37 -1.49 11.58
N LEU A 196 -12.56 -1.84 11.09
CA LEU A 196 -13.75 -2.00 11.92
C LEU A 196 -13.96 -3.44 12.41
N TYR A 197 -13.73 -4.45 11.54
CA TYR A 197 -14.17 -5.82 11.83
C TYR A 197 -13.06 -6.74 12.33
N ASP A 198 -11.80 -6.43 12.04
CA ASP A 198 -10.64 -7.27 12.34
C ASP A 198 -9.78 -6.75 13.51
N GLY A 199 -10.37 -5.94 14.40
CA GLY A 199 -9.68 -5.40 15.58
C GLY A 199 -8.70 -4.26 15.30
N GLY A 200 -8.82 -3.63 14.13
CA GLY A 200 -7.99 -2.51 13.68
C GLY A 200 -6.70 -2.96 12.96
N HIS A 201 -6.13 -2.05 12.21
CA HIS A 201 -5.03 -2.33 11.28
C HIS A 201 -3.73 -2.72 11.97
N GLY A 202 -3.51 -2.28 13.20
CA GLY A 202 -2.26 -2.50 13.93
C GLY A 202 -2.21 -3.81 14.73
N ALA A 203 -3.36 -4.28 15.21
CA ALA A 203 -3.41 -5.36 16.20
C ALA A 203 -2.88 -6.71 15.67
N GLY A 204 -3.22 -7.08 14.44
CA GLY A 204 -2.78 -8.33 13.83
C GLY A 204 -1.66 -8.18 12.80
N LEU A 205 -1.24 -6.95 12.48
CA LEU A 205 -0.33 -6.71 11.36
C LEU A 205 1.03 -7.38 11.55
N ASP A 206 1.58 -7.36 12.76
CA ASP A 206 2.90 -7.94 13.02
C ASP A 206 2.89 -9.45 12.78
N ASP A 207 1.88 -10.15 13.29
CA ASP A 207 1.73 -11.60 13.10
C ASP A 207 1.57 -11.96 11.61
N TYR A 208 0.67 -11.28 10.91
CA TYR A 208 0.47 -11.49 9.47
C TYR A 208 1.72 -11.16 8.66
N TRP A 209 2.40 -10.05 8.98
CA TRP A 209 3.57 -9.61 8.24
C TRP A 209 4.76 -10.56 8.41
N ASN A 210 5.03 -11.00 9.64
CA ASN A 210 6.09 -11.98 9.93
C ASN A 210 5.82 -13.29 9.20
N LEU A 211 4.58 -13.73 9.17
CA LEU A 211 4.16 -14.92 8.43
C LEU A 211 4.35 -14.72 6.91
N MET A 212 3.95 -13.57 6.36
CA MET A 212 4.17 -13.23 4.96
C MET A 212 5.65 -13.18 4.59
N LEU A 213 6.51 -12.67 5.47
CA LEU A 213 7.95 -12.64 5.24
C LEU A 213 8.57 -14.04 5.20
N SER A 214 8.02 -14.99 5.96
CA SER A 214 8.53 -16.36 6.01
C SER A 214 8.16 -17.20 4.78
N ASN A 215 7.16 -16.78 3.99
CA ASN A 215 6.72 -17.50 2.80
C ASN A 215 7.26 -16.84 1.52
N PRO A 216 8.05 -17.59 0.70
CA PRO A 216 8.62 -17.05 -0.53
C PRO A 216 7.59 -16.69 -1.61
N LEU A 217 6.37 -17.24 -1.54
CA LEU A 217 5.28 -16.93 -2.47
C LEU A 217 4.51 -15.67 -2.11
N SER A 218 4.76 -15.07 -0.94
CA SER A 218 4.09 -13.83 -0.56
C SER A 218 4.57 -12.64 -1.38
N ALA A 219 3.64 -11.94 -2.01
CA ALA A 219 3.89 -10.65 -2.66
C ALA A 219 3.43 -9.45 -1.80
N GLY A 220 3.14 -9.68 -0.51
CA GLY A 220 2.69 -8.62 0.41
C GLY A 220 1.17 -8.57 0.55
N MET A 221 0.65 -7.42 0.99
CA MET A 221 -0.77 -7.25 1.30
C MET A 221 -1.22 -5.80 1.16
N PHE A 222 -2.55 -5.57 1.13
CA PHE A 222 -3.17 -4.24 1.12
C PHE A 222 -4.17 -4.12 2.27
N LEU A 223 -3.92 -3.20 3.19
CA LEU A 223 -4.77 -2.96 4.36
C LEU A 223 -6.09 -2.29 3.95
N TRP A 224 -7.17 -2.61 4.60
CA TRP A 224 -8.46 -1.92 4.48
C TRP A 224 -8.73 -1.07 5.71
N ASP A 225 -8.77 0.28 5.63
CA ASP A 225 -8.34 1.07 4.50
C ASP A 225 -7.56 2.33 4.99
N PHE A 226 -7.30 3.27 4.11
CA PHE A 226 -6.40 4.39 4.40
C PHE A 226 -7.02 5.43 5.34
N THR A 227 -8.27 5.83 5.11
CA THR A 227 -8.88 6.96 5.84
C THR A 227 -10.35 6.73 6.12
N ASP A 228 -10.80 7.10 7.32
CA ASP A 228 -12.21 7.17 7.58
C ASP A 228 -12.93 7.98 6.51
N GLN A 229 -14.06 7.46 6.02
CA GLN A 229 -14.94 8.17 5.09
C GLN A 229 -16.06 8.81 5.87
N ALA A 230 -16.00 10.12 6.04
CA ALA A 230 -17.06 10.90 6.67
C ALA A 230 -17.40 12.12 5.81
N VAL A 231 -18.69 12.32 5.54
CA VAL A 231 -19.18 13.51 4.84
C VAL A 231 -19.78 14.48 5.85
N VAL A 232 -19.36 15.73 5.78
CA VAL A 232 -19.95 16.80 6.61
C VAL A 232 -21.36 17.12 6.10
N ARG A 233 -22.33 16.94 6.96
CA ARG A 233 -23.75 17.25 6.69
C ARG A 233 -24.05 18.67 7.17
N GLU A 234 -24.00 19.64 6.27
CA GLU A 234 -24.33 21.05 6.59
C GLU A 234 -25.80 21.19 7.03
N ASP A 235 -26.69 20.38 6.43
CA ASP A 235 -28.10 20.29 6.79
C ASP A 235 -28.37 19.73 8.20
N LYS A 236 -27.34 19.15 8.84
CA LYS A 236 -27.34 18.58 10.19
C LYS A 236 -26.30 19.22 11.11
N ASN A 237 -26.08 20.52 10.98
CA ASN A 237 -25.15 21.30 11.81
C ASN A 237 -23.72 20.76 11.86
N GLY A 238 -23.21 20.29 10.72
CA GLY A 238 -21.84 19.79 10.63
C GLY A 238 -21.64 18.37 11.16
N PHE A 239 -22.72 17.62 11.35
CA PHE A 239 -22.64 16.20 11.70
C PHE A 239 -21.83 15.41 10.64
N TYR A 240 -20.96 14.51 11.09
CA TYR A 240 -20.26 13.58 10.22
C TYR A 240 -21.12 12.38 9.88
N ASP A 241 -21.45 12.22 8.61
CA ASP A 241 -22.17 11.07 8.10
C ASP A 241 -21.14 10.03 7.60
N THR A 242 -21.05 8.93 8.32
CA THR A 242 -20.14 7.80 8.07
C THR A 242 -20.91 6.57 7.61
N ASP A 243 -22.16 6.72 7.14
CA ASP A 243 -23.06 5.60 6.93
C ASP A 243 -23.14 4.69 8.19
N LYS A 244 -23.54 5.27 9.30
CA LYS A 244 -23.53 4.68 10.66
C LYS A 244 -22.08 4.50 11.13
N ASP A 245 -21.57 3.26 11.10
CA ASP A 245 -20.21 2.89 11.48
C ASP A 245 -19.34 2.40 10.30
N HIS A 246 -19.92 2.25 9.11
CA HIS A 246 -19.23 1.62 7.97
C HIS A 246 -18.02 2.42 7.47
N GLY A 247 -18.09 3.73 7.48
CA GLY A 247 -17.00 4.59 7.02
C GLY A 247 -15.95 4.93 8.07
N ALA A 248 -16.05 4.37 9.29
CA ALA A 248 -15.08 4.60 10.37
C ALA A 248 -14.07 3.43 10.46
N ASP A 249 -13.42 3.13 9.37
CA ASP A 249 -12.54 1.96 9.20
C ASP A 249 -11.11 2.31 8.72
N GLY A 250 -10.77 3.59 8.73
CA GLY A 250 -9.48 4.10 8.26
C GLY A 250 -8.32 3.94 9.24
N ILE A 251 -7.12 3.98 8.71
CA ILE A 251 -5.85 4.08 9.48
C ILE A 251 -5.66 5.48 10.04
N VAL A 252 -6.19 6.47 9.34
CA VAL A 252 -6.19 7.88 9.73
C VAL A 252 -7.60 8.43 9.67
N GLY A 253 -7.90 9.40 10.52
CA GLY A 253 -9.19 10.07 10.52
C GLY A 253 -9.50 10.79 9.21
N PRO A 254 -10.75 11.27 9.02
CA PRO A 254 -11.25 11.79 7.74
C PRO A 254 -10.48 13.01 7.24
N TYR A 255 -9.91 13.82 8.14
CA TYR A 255 -9.00 14.93 7.83
C TYR A 255 -7.52 14.55 7.87
N ARG A 256 -7.18 13.25 7.74
CA ARG A 256 -5.81 12.70 7.77
C ARG A 256 -5.10 12.89 9.11
N LYS A 257 -5.87 12.99 10.19
CA LYS A 257 -5.31 12.96 11.55
C LYS A 257 -4.73 11.59 11.82
N LYS A 258 -3.47 11.55 12.24
CA LYS A 258 -2.77 10.30 12.60
C LYS A 258 -3.37 9.71 13.86
N GLU A 259 -3.67 8.42 13.82
CA GLU A 259 -4.23 7.63 14.91
C GLU A 259 -3.26 6.54 15.36
N GLY A 260 -3.62 5.71 16.32
CA GLY A 260 -2.74 4.68 16.86
C GLY A 260 -2.20 3.73 15.81
N SER A 261 -3.07 3.28 14.90
CA SER A 261 -2.72 2.37 13.79
C SER A 261 -1.64 2.92 12.88
N PHE A 262 -1.62 4.25 12.65
CA PHE A 262 -0.58 4.91 11.84
C PHE A 262 0.82 4.63 12.38
N PHE A 263 1.03 4.78 13.69
CA PHE A 263 2.33 4.61 14.31
C PHE A 263 2.73 3.13 14.38
N THR A 264 1.79 2.24 14.63
CA THR A 264 2.01 0.80 14.66
C THR A 264 2.42 0.28 13.28
N ILE A 265 1.72 0.68 12.21
CA ILE A 265 2.05 0.30 10.83
C ILE A 265 3.44 0.83 10.44
N LYS A 266 3.73 2.09 10.77
CA LYS A 266 5.03 2.71 10.52
C LYS A 266 6.18 1.91 11.14
N GLU A 267 6.01 1.41 12.35
CA GLU A 267 6.99 0.59 13.06
C GLU A 267 7.15 -0.78 12.39
N ILE A 268 6.06 -1.53 12.23
CA ILE A 268 6.08 -2.90 11.69
C ILE A 268 6.64 -2.94 10.26
N TRP A 269 6.29 -1.95 9.46
CA TRP A 269 6.73 -1.85 8.06
C TRP A 269 8.03 -1.06 7.87
N SER A 270 8.75 -0.76 8.95
CA SER A 270 10.07 -0.14 8.85
C SER A 270 10.98 -0.92 7.90
N PRO A 271 11.60 -0.24 6.92
CA PRO A 271 12.51 -0.92 5.99
C PRO A 271 13.88 -1.22 6.62
N ILE A 272 14.22 -0.60 7.73
CA ILE A 272 15.31 -1.01 8.59
C ILE A 272 14.70 -1.63 9.84
N HIS A 273 14.79 -2.95 9.91
CA HIS A 273 14.19 -3.70 11.01
C HIS A 273 15.23 -3.98 12.10
N LEU A 274 14.86 -3.66 13.34
CA LEU A 274 15.63 -4.02 14.53
C LEU A 274 14.91 -5.19 15.22
N PRO A 275 15.49 -6.40 15.23
CA PRO A 275 14.86 -7.54 15.89
C PRO A 275 14.94 -7.47 17.42
N GLU A 276 15.88 -6.68 17.96
CA GLU A 276 16.10 -6.57 19.39
C GLU A 276 15.24 -5.45 20.00
N HIS A 277 14.32 -5.82 20.89
CA HIS A 277 13.46 -4.90 21.61
C HIS A 277 13.94 -4.57 23.03
N TYR A 278 14.91 -5.36 23.54
CA TYR A 278 15.40 -5.24 24.91
C TYR A 278 16.92 -5.35 24.94
N LEU A 279 17.54 -4.49 25.73
CA LEU A 279 18.98 -4.57 25.98
C LEU A 279 19.23 -5.32 27.28
N THR A 280 20.09 -6.32 27.24
CA THR A 280 20.51 -7.08 28.42
C THR A 280 21.68 -6.41 29.16
N PRO A 281 21.86 -6.65 30.46
CA PRO A 281 23.11 -6.32 31.13
C PRO A 281 24.30 -6.95 30.40
N GLY A 282 25.31 -6.16 30.05
CA GLY A 282 26.47 -6.64 29.29
C GLY A 282 26.31 -6.50 27.75
N TRP A 283 25.25 -5.83 27.29
CA TRP A 283 25.15 -5.46 25.88
C TRP A 283 26.38 -4.70 25.39
N ASP A 284 26.92 -5.10 24.25
CA ASP A 284 28.22 -4.67 23.73
C ASP A 284 28.18 -3.40 22.85
N GLY A 285 27.03 -2.71 22.79
CA GLY A 285 26.87 -1.52 21.98
C GLY A 285 26.48 -1.80 20.52
N ARG A 286 26.21 -3.05 20.14
CA ARG A 286 25.78 -3.40 18.78
C ARG A 286 24.30 -3.69 18.74
N PHE A 287 23.63 -3.18 17.70
CA PHE A 287 22.28 -3.57 17.31
C PHE A 287 22.32 -4.33 15.99
N GLU A 288 21.79 -5.52 15.96
CA GLU A 288 21.51 -6.19 14.70
C GLU A 288 20.42 -5.44 13.95
N ILE A 289 20.60 -5.24 12.65
CA ILE A 289 19.58 -4.70 11.74
C ILE A 289 19.44 -5.56 10.51
N GLU A 290 18.22 -5.64 9.98
CA GLU A 290 17.93 -6.23 8.68
C GLU A 290 17.50 -5.12 7.72
N ASN A 291 18.16 -5.04 6.56
CA ASN A 291 17.77 -4.12 5.50
C ASN A 291 16.65 -4.74 4.65
N ARG A 292 15.41 -4.32 4.88
CA ARG A 292 14.20 -4.75 4.16
C ARG A 292 13.80 -3.81 3.02
N TYR A 293 14.64 -2.87 2.62
CA TYR A 293 14.46 -2.12 1.39
C TYR A 293 14.57 -3.06 0.18
N ALA A 294 13.87 -2.72 -0.91
CA ALA A 294 14.00 -3.45 -2.17
C ALA A 294 15.22 -3.00 -2.99
N PHE A 295 15.55 -1.70 -2.95
CA PHE A 295 16.55 -1.09 -3.83
C PHE A 295 17.60 -0.23 -3.10
N THR A 296 17.40 0.09 -1.83
CA THR A 296 18.21 1.07 -1.10
C THR A 296 19.17 0.36 -0.15
N ASN A 297 20.47 0.63 -0.29
CA ASN A 297 21.46 0.19 0.68
C ASN A 297 21.32 0.97 2.00
N ALA A 298 21.55 0.32 3.13
CA ALA A 298 21.43 0.94 4.44
C ALA A 298 22.40 2.14 4.65
N ASN A 299 23.49 2.18 3.90
CA ASN A 299 24.45 3.31 3.94
C ASN A 299 23.86 4.63 3.41
N ALA A 300 22.74 4.59 2.69
CA ALA A 300 22.01 5.78 2.27
C ALA A 300 21.10 6.36 3.38
N CYS A 301 20.98 5.67 4.51
CA CYS A 301 20.17 6.11 5.65
C CYS A 301 21.03 6.86 6.68
N ASN A 302 20.43 7.79 7.41
CA ASN A 302 21.06 8.47 8.53
C ASN A 302 20.58 7.84 9.84
N TYR A 303 21.51 7.46 10.70
CA TYR A 303 21.22 6.83 11.97
C TYR A 303 21.57 7.75 13.12
N THR A 304 20.63 7.88 14.06
CA THR A 304 20.82 8.62 15.30
C THR A 304 20.32 7.78 16.46
N TYR A 305 20.88 8.01 17.64
CA TYR A 305 20.38 7.39 18.86
C TYR A 305 20.08 8.46 19.92
N ARG A 306 19.20 8.09 20.82
CA ARG A 306 18.93 8.82 22.05
C ARG A 306 18.74 7.81 23.17
N LEU A 307 19.66 7.80 24.12
CA LEU A 307 19.51 7.06 25.37
C LEU A 307 18.96 8.00 26.43
N ALA A 308 17.84 7.63 27.06
CA ALA A 308 17.18 8.49 28.05
C ALA A 308 16.87 7.71 29.32
N LYS A 309 17.20 8.32 30.47
CA LYS A 309 16.68 7.88 31.77
C LYS A 309 15.33 8.55 32.00
N ILE A 310 14.30 7.74 32.18
CA ILE A 310 12.91 8.21 32.32
C ILE A 310 12.42 7.90 33.72
N ASN A 311 11.73 8.87 34.35
CA ASN A 311 10.88 8.60 35.49
C ASN A 311 9.56 8.02 34.96
N SER A 312 9.33 6.73 35.18
CA SER A 312 8.18 6.00 34.63
C SER A 312 6.84 6.51 35.19
N LEU A 313 6.80 6.96 36.44
CA LEU A 313 5.56 7.48 37.07
C LEU A 313 5.19 8.87 36.54
N ALA A 314 6.18 9.72 36.35
CA ALA A 314 5.97 11.09 35.89
C ALA A 314 6.08 11.24 34.36
N GLN A 315 6.46 10.18 33.63
CA GLN A 315 6.74 10.16 32.19
C GLN A 315 7.71 11.28 31.75
N LYS A 316 8.63 11.66 32.63
CA LYS A 316 9.60 12.74 32.37
C LYS A 316 11.00 12.19 32.16
N THR A 317 11.68 12.70 31.14
CA THR A 317 13.10 12.45 30.94
C THR A 317 13.89 13.12 32.04
N ILE A 318 14.68 12.34 32.79
CA ILE A 318 15.59 12.85 33.84
C ILE A 318 16.93 13.26 33.24
N GLN A 319 17.44 12.44 32.33
CA GLN A 319 18.71 12.64 31.65
C GLN A 319 18.67 12.00 30.28
N SER A 320 19.32 12.55 29.30
CA SER A 320 19.49 11.91 27.99
C SER A 320 20.83 12.26 27.36
N VAL A 321 21.33 11.33 26.56
CA VAL A 321 22.44 11.49 25.64
C VAL A 321 21.99 11.10 24.23
N SER A 322 22.47 11.81 23.23
CA SER A 322 22.14 11.54 21.84
C SER A 322 23.38 11.65 20.97
N GLY A 323 23.40 10.92 19.88
CA GLY A 323 24.51 10.95 18.94
C GLY A 323 24.10 10.44 17.56
N LYS A 324 25.09 10.44 16.66
CA LYS A 324 24.97 9.83 15.32
C LYS A 324 25.73 8.51 15.32
N ILE A 325 25.22 7.58 14.53
CA ILE A 325 25.85 6.28 14.26
C ILE A 325 26.32 6.29 12.81
N ALA A 326 27.47 5.70 12.55
CA ALA A 326 27.95 5.51 11.18
C ALA A 326 26.97 4.62 10.38
N SER A 327 26.67 5.03 9.18
CA SER A 327 25.76 4.28 8.30
C SER A 327 26.48 3.04 7.76
N PRO A 328 25.98 1.81 8.04
CA PRO A 328 26.64 0.59 7.63
C PRO A 328 26.36 0.27 6.16
N ASP A 329 27.30 -0.39 5.50
CA ASP A 329 27.12 -0.92 4.15
C ASP A 329 26.41 -2.29 4.23
N ILE A 330 25.07 -2.26 4.20
CA ILE A 330 24.22 -3.45 4.23
C ILE A 330 23.26 -3.38 3.05
N ARG A 331 23.38 -4.34 2.15
CA ARG A 331 22.55 -4.41 0.93
C ARG A 331 21.11 -4.81 1.24
N PRO A 332 20.16 -4.56 0.31
CA PRO A 332 18.81 -5.09 0.42
C PRO A 332 18.78 -6.60 0.69
N GLY A 333 18.01 -6.99 1.72
CA GLY A 333 17.86 -8.39 2.16
C GLY A 333 18.97 -8.90 3.07
N GLU A 334 20.02 -8.13 3.32
CA GLU A 334 21.13 -8.54 4.20
C GLU A 334 20.92 -8.04 5.64
N ARG A 335 21.64 -8.70 6.56
CA ARG A 335 21.74 -8.30 7.97
C ARG A 335 23.13 -7.77 8.28
N GLY A 336 23.21 -6.91 9.29
CA GLY A 336 24.46 -6.35 9.78
C GLY A 336 24.23 -5.63 11.11
N TYR A 337 25.16 -4.74 11.48
CA TYR A 337 25.13 -4.12 12.81
C TYR A 337 25.26 -2.61 12.72
N LEU A 338 24.53 -1.93 13.60
CA LEU A 338 24.79 -0.56 14.03
C LEU A 338 25.65 -0.60 15.29
N GLN A 339 26.76 0.15 15.32
CA GLN A 339 27.64 0.24 16.48
C GLN A 339 27.47 1.61 17.15
N LEU A 340 27.10 1.62 18.43
CA LEU A 340 27.07 2.79 19.32
C LEU A 340 28.46 3.15 19.83
#